data_a9ec031478b2ee8877ca4702d81efef6
#
_entry.id   a9ec031478b2ee8877ca4702d81efef6
#
_cell.length_a   1.000
_cell.length_b   1.000
_cell.length_c   1.000
_cell.angle_alpha   90.00
_cell.angle_beta   90.00
_cell.angle_gamma   90.00
#
_symmetry.space_group_name_H-M   'P 1'
#
loop_
_entity.id
_entity.type
_entity.pdbx_description
1 polymer ?
#
loop_
_entity_poly.entity_id
_entity_poly.type
_entity_poly.pdbx_seq_one_letter_code
_entity_poly.pdbx_strand_id
1 'polypeptide(L)'
;LLDLFDDSSGGFGSSPKFPNESHLLLLLESWKRSKDEDVRNALKLTLDQMYQGGIYDQVAGGFHRYAVDSEWQIPHFEKMLYNQAQLLHVYALAYFSLNLNAYKRIATEVAGYVLREMTSPEGAFYSATDADSEGKEGLFFTWTFEELEAELSEDDLSFVCEVYDVTRDGNFEGRNILNLKNCPNLKLKEDSDDWLEHLNSIKAKLYVQRNRRSRPLRDEKIITGWNSMMISALAVAGHHLDSPNFLQAAERAADYLWEQHWQEGVIWRISFNGHTSIKGNLEDYGGFAAASMTLFKYTGKDKWLDRAKCIILEMNNLFWDTNDAGYFFSNIDEAKRLITRPKSPMDGATPSANSYALSALVQYWLVTKDIGIEEKINQTINQYSGLISAVPTAFSYMSSTLQDFLLGQRDSIQYAANGHVRASLKKTGLGRALELYIDKDWYINGNETTGIFKPTFISGKNIHCRYPVSYTHLTLPTNREV
;
A
#
# COMPACT_ATOMS: atom_id res chain seq x y z
N LEU A 1 -12.60 -14.90 -7.37
CA LEU A 1 -12.48 -14.39 -5.99
C LEU A 1 -13.83 -14.39 -5.28
N LEU A 2 -14.90 -13.93 -5.94
CA LEU A 2 -16.24 -13.89 -5.31
C LEU A 2 -16.76 -15.28 -4.91
N ASP A 3 -16.37 -16.34 -5.61
CA ASP A 3 -16.73 -17.73 -5.23
C ASP A 3 -16.07 -18.21 -3.92
N LEU A 4 -15.00 -17.54 -3.48
CA LEU A 4 -14.29 -17.83 -2.21
C LEU A 4 -14.63 -16.83 -1.10
N PHE A 5 -15.46 -15.86 -1.40
CA PHE A 5 -15.82 -14.79 -0.49
C PHE A 5 -16.75 -15.30 0.63
N ASP A 6 -16.43 -14.92 1.86
CA ASP A 6 -17.28 -15.13 3.03
C ASP A 6 -18.30 -13.98 3.13
N ASP A 7 -19.54 -14.24 2.76
CA ASP A 7 -20.63 -13.27 2.73
C ASP A 7 -21.18 -12.89 4.11
N SER A 8 -20.81 -13.63 5.15
CA SER A 8 -21.21 -13.37 6.54
C SER A 8 -20.21 -12.46 7.28
N SER A 9 -18.93 -12.77 7.20
CA SER A 9 -17.86 -12.11 7.96
C SER A 9 -16.84 -11.37 7.09
N GLY A 10 -17.03 -11.37 5.77
CA GLY A 10 -16.06 -10.80 4.83
C GLY A 10 -14.75 -11.58 4.77
N GLY A 11 -13.90 -11.24 3.81
CA GLY A 11 -12.65 -11.95 3.57
C GLY A 11 -12.79 -13.21 2.75
N PHE A 12 -11.75 -14.03 2.69
CA PHE A 12 -11.67 -15.20 1.83
C PHE A 12 -11.23 -16.43 2.63
N GLY A 13 -11.94 -17.53 2.46
CA GLY A 13 -11.67 -18.78 3.18
C GLY A 13 -12.20 -18.80 4.61
N SER A 14 -11.73 -19.80 5.39
CA SER A 14 -12.13 -20.04 6.78
C SER A 14 -11.02 -19.64 7.77
N SER A 15 -11.11 -20.12 9.02
CA SER A 15 -10.05 -19.89 10.03
C SER A 15 -8.83 -20.82 9.84
N PRO A 16 -7.60 -20.35 10.10
CA PRO A 16 -7.26 -18.95 10.42
C PRO A 16 -7.49 -18.03 9.23
N LYS A 17 -7.93 -16.79 9.49
CA LYS A 17 -8.36 -15.85 8.47
C LYS A 17 -7.30 -14.76 8.24
N PHE A 18 -6.79 -14.70 7.02
CA PHE A 18 -5.79 -13.71 6.60
C PHE A 18 -6.45 -12.56 5.84
N PRO A 19 -5.92 -11.33 5.92
CA PRO A 19 -6.44 -10.18 5.16
C PRO A 19 -6.47 -10.38 3.65
N ASN A 20 -5.53 -11.15 3.10
CA ASN A 20 -5.40 -11.41 1.64
C ASN A 20 -5.38 -10.11 0.82
N GLU A 21 -4.49 -9.20 1.16
CA GLU A 21 -4.43 -7.82 0.65
C GLU A 21 -4.30 -7.76 -0.86
N SER A 22 -3.59 -8.71 -1.49
CA SER A 22 -3.50 -8.83 -2.95
C SER A 22 -4.86 -9.05 -3.60
N HIS A 23 -5.77 -9.81 -2.95
CA HIS A 23 -7.14 -10.01 -3.42
C HIS A 23 -7.93 -8.69 -3.33
N LEU A 24 -7.78 -7.96 -2.22
CA LEU A 24 -8.44 -6.67 -2.03
C LEU A 24 -7.98 -5.62 -3.05
N LEU A 25 -6.69 -5.58 -3.38
CA LEU A 25 -6.17 -4.72 -4.44
C LEU A 25 -6.76 -5.07 -5.81
N LEU A 26 -6.85 -6.36 -6.15
CA LEU A 26 -7.48 -6.79 -7.40
C LEU A 26 -8.97 -6.42 -7.47
N LEU A 27 -9.71 -6.59 -6.37
CA LEU A 27 -11.12 -6.18 -6.31
C LEU A 27 -11.28 -4.66 -6.42
N LEU A 28 -10.37 -3.86 -5.82
CA LEU A 28 -10.36 -2.41 -5.99
C LEU A 28 -10.16 -2.00 -7.45
N GLU A 29 -9.21 -2.63 -8.15
CA GLU A 29 -8.99 -2.37 -9.57
C GLU A 29 -10.20 -2.83 -10.42
N SER A 30 -10.78 -3.97 -10.10
CA SER A 30 -12.02 -4.44 -10.74
C SER A 30 -13.17 -3.46 -10.53
N TRP A 31 -13.40 -3.00 -9.30
CA TRP A 31 -14.43 -1.99 -8.97
C TRP A 31 -14.21 -0.67 -9.72
N LYS A 32 -12.99 -0.19 -9.81
CA LYS A 32 -12.67 1.04 -10.57
C LYS A 32 -13.13 0.94 -12.02
N ARG A 33 -13.09 -0.26 -12.62
CA ARG A 33 -13.37 -0.53 -14.04
C ARG A 33 -14.83 -0.90 -14.30
N SER A 34 -15.37 -1.84 -13.55
CA SER A 34 -16.69 -2.43 -13.80
C SER A 34 -17.83 -1.69 -13.10
N LYS A 35 -17.57 -1.11 -11.92
CA LYS A 35 -18.61 -0.61 -11.00
C LYS A 35 -19.61 -1.69 -10.58
N ASP A 36 -19.15 -2.94 -10.52
CA ASP A 36 -19.92 -4.09 -10.10
C ASP A 36 -20.21 -4.02 -8.58
N GLU A 37 -21.49 -4.03 -8.20
CA GLU A 37 -21.91 -3.88 -6.81
C GLU A 37 -21.55 -5.11 -5.94
N ASP A 38 -21.45 -6.30 -6.49
CA ASP A 38 -21.01 -7.48 -5.74
C ASP A 38 -19.54 -7.35 -5.35
N VAL A 39 -18.70 -6.86 -6.26
CA VAL A 39 -17.29 -6.52 -5.98
C VAL A 39 -17.20 -5.45 -4.89
N ARG A 40 -18.03 -4.40 -4.99
CA ARG A 40 -18.07 -3.33 -3.99
C ARG A 40 -18.48 -3.84 -2.61
N ASN A 41 -19.51 -4.70 -2.57
CA ASN A 41 -20.04 -5.25 -1.33
C ASN A 41 -19.01 -6.18 -0.66
N ALA A 42 -18.33 -7.04 -1.43
CA ALA A 42 -17.26 -7.89 -0.93
C ALA A 42 -16.10 -7.07 -0.34
N LEU A 43 -15.65 -6.02 -1.04
CA LEU A 43 -14.64 -5.09 -0.54
C LEU A 43 -15.09 -4.43 0.77
N LYS A 44 -16.29 -3.84 0.74
CA LYS A 44 -16.80 -3.08 1.88
C LYS A 44 -16.98 -3.95 3.11
N LEU A 45 -17.61 -5.12 2.96
CA LEU A 45 -17.81 -6.03 4.08
C LEU A 45 -16.48 -6.47 4.68
N THR A 46 -15.51 -6.87 3.84
CA THR A 46 -14.20 -7.30 4.33
C THR A 46 -13.47 -6.19 5.09
N LEU A 47 -13.41 -4.98 4.52
CA LEU A 47 -12.72 -3.86 5.14
C LEU A 47 -13.41 -3.42 6.43
N ASP A 48 -14.74 -3.37 6.45
CA ASP A 48 -15.52 -3.01 7.64
C ASP A 48 -15.30 -4.04 8.76
N GLN A 49 -15.39 -5.34 8.47
CA GLN A 49 -15.22 -6.40 9.45
C GLN A 49 -13.80 -6.45 10.03
N MET A 50 -12.78 -6.20 9.21
CA MET A 50 -11.39 -6.16 9.69
C MET A 50 -11.16 -5.00 10.67
N TYR A 51 -11.55 -3.76 10.34
CA TYR A 51 -11.28 -2.64 11.25
C TYR A 51 -12.19 -2.63 12.48
N GLN A 52 -13.35 -3.25 12.41
CA GLN A 52 -14.26 -3.41 13.55
C GLN A 52 -13.84 -4.56 14.46
N GLY A 53 -13.14 -5.56 13.95
CA GLY A 53 -12.69 -6.73 14.69
C GLY A 53 -11.50 -6.48 15.61
N GLY A 54 -11.14 -7.51 16.38
CA GLY A 54 -9.96 -7.49 17.23
C GLY A 54 -8.64 -7.61 16.47
N ILE A 55 -8.68 -7.96 15.18
CA ILE A 55 -7.48 -7.92 14.32
C ILE A 55 -6.92 -6.50 14.16
N TYR A 56 -7.73 -5.47 14.36
CA TYR A 56 -7.32 -4.08 14.39
C TYR A 56 -7.08 -3.61 15.83
N ASP A 57 -5.90 -3.05 16.10
CA ASP A 57 -5.61 -2.46 17.41
C ASP A 57 -6.37 -1.15 17.61
N GLN A 58 -7.48 -1.22 18.33
CA GLN A 58 -8.38 -0.10 18.57
C GLN A 58 -7.75 1.05 19.38
N VAL A 59 -6.62 0.81 20.08
CA VAL A 59 -5.95 1.81 20.91
C VAL A 59 -4.87 2.57 20.14
N ALA A 60 -3.95 1.86 19.49
CA ALA A 60 -2.80 2.49 18.85
C ALA A 60 -2.86 2.51 17.32
N GLY A 61 -3.84 1.87 16.73
CA GLY A 61 -3.90 1.63 15.29
C GLY A 61 -2.97 0.52 14.84
N GLY A 62 -3.03 0.23 13.54
CA GLY A 62 -2.33 -0.88 12.93
C GLY A 62 -3.02 -2.23 13.12
N PHE A 63 -2.70 -3.19 12.26
CA PHE A 63 -3.32 -4.50 12.21
C PHE A 63 -2.39 -5.58 12.76
N HIS A 64 -2.95 -6.54 13.46
CA HIS A 64 -2.33 -7.81 13.74
C HIS A 64 -2.26 -8.67 12.47
N ARG A 65 -1.42 -9.71 12.47
CA ARG A 65 -1.06 -10.44 11.25
C ARG A 65 -2.22 -11.19 10.63
N TYR A 66 -3.03 -11.89 11.44
CA TYR A 66 -4.22 -12.66 11.01
C TYR A 66 -5.14 -12.88 12.20
N ALA A 67 -6.38 -13.30 11.95
CA ALA A 67 -7.29 -13.77 12.98
C ALA A 67 -7.26 -15.30 13.06
N VAL A 68 -7.29 -15.85 14.28
CA VAL A 68 -7.33 -17.29 14.50
C VAL A 68 -8.75 -17.86 14.30
N ASP A 69 -9.75 -16.98 14.36
CA ASP A 69 -11.16 -17.29 14.09
C ASP A 69 -11.60 -16.80 12.70
N SER A 70 -12.83 -17.13 12.30
CA SER A 70 -13.42 -16.73 11.01
C SER A 70 -14.05 -15.34 11.03
N GLU A 71 -14.15 -14.68 12.19
CA GLU A 71 -14.90 -13.45 12.39
C GLU A 71 -14.04 -12.22 12.67
N TRP A 72 -12.71 -12.32 12.55
CA TRP A 72 -11.75 -11.26 12.80
C TRP A 72 -11.64 -10.79 14.26
N GLN A 73 -12.09 -11.64 15.25
CA GLN A 73 -12.17 -11.24 16.64
C GLN A 73 -10.88 -11.48 17.42
N ILE A 74 -10.31 -12.66 17.32
CA ILE A 74 -9.14 -13.06 18.08
C ILE A 74 -7.93 -13.05 17.15
N PRO A 75 -7.02 -12.08 17.26
CA PRO A 75 -5.84 -12.02 16.42
C PRO A 75 -4.72 -12.92 16.95
N HIS A 76 -3.81 -13.33 16.06
CA HIS A 76 -2.43 -13.57 16.42
C HIS A 76 -1.73 -12.22 16.52
N PHE A 77 -1.28 -11.87 17.74
CA PHE A 77 -0.99 -10.48 18.10
C PHE A 77 0.31 -9.88 17.51
N GLU A 78 1.04 -10.61 16.67
CA GLU A 78 2.14 -10.05 15.88
C GLU A 78 1.67 -8.86 15.00
N LYS A 79 2.55 -7.86 14.84
CA LYS A 79 2.35 -6.79 13.86
C LYS A 79 3.55 -6.73 12.92
N MET A 80 3.32 -7.09 11.66
CA MET A 80 4.35 -7.16 10.64
C MET A 80 4.33 -5.90 9.76
N LEU A 81 5.50 -5.37 9.40
CA LEU A 81 5.60 -4.19 8.53
C LEU A 81 4.90 -4.41 7.19
N TYR A 82 5.05 -5.59 6.58
CA TYR A 82 4.43 -5.89 5.29
C TYR A 82 2.89 -5.90 5.36
N ASN A 83 2.28 -6.35 6.48
CA ASN A 83 0.82 -6.27 6.66
C ASN A 83 0.38 -4.80 6.79
N GLN A 84 1.09 -4.00 7.62
CA GLN A 84 0.78 -2.58 7.74
C GLN A 84 0.86 -1.88 6.39
N ALA A 85 1.90 -2.18 5.60
CA ALA A 85 2.11 -1.59 4.28
C ALA A 85 0.96 -1.92 3.33
N GLN A 86 0.63 -3.20 3.20
CA GLN A 86 -0.42 -3.65 2.29
C GLN A 86 -1.79 -3.13 2.69
N LEU A 87 -2.13 -3.18 4.00
CA LEU A 87 -3.42 -2.68 4.49
C LEU A 87 -3.52 -1.16 4.42
N LEU A 88 -2.45 -0.42 4.72
CA LEU A 88 -2.40 1.04 4.48
C LEU A 88 -2.70 1.37 3.01
N HIS A 89 -2.07 0.65 2.09
CA HIS A 89 -2.28 0.83 0.65
C HIS A 89 -3.74 0.57 0.26
N VAL A 90 -4.31 -0.56 0.72
CA VAL A 90 -5.69 -0.95 0.46
C VAL A 90 -6.68 0.09 1.01
N TYR A 91 -6.56 0.49 2.29
CA TYR A 91 -7.48 1.46 2.90
C TYR A 91 -7.37 2.85 2.27
N ALA A 92 -6.17 3.31 1.89
CA ALA A 92 -5.99 4.59 1.19
C ALA A 92 -6.65 4.59 -0.20
N LEU A 93 -6.50 3.51 -0.97
CA LEU A 93 -7.17 3.34 -2.26
C LEU A 93 -8.69 3.14 -2.11
N ALA A 94 -9.13 2.42 -1.08
CA ALA A 94 -10.54 2.23 -0.79
C ALA A 94 -11.22 3.56 -0.41
N TYR A 95 -10.57 4.40 0.39
CA TYR A 95 -11.06 5.76 0.64
C TYR A 95 -11.22 6.55 -0.65
N PHE A 96 -10.22 6.57 -1.51
CA PHE A 96 -10.28 7.26 -2.79
C PHE A 96 -11.40 6.73 -3.70
N SER A 97 -11.61 5.40 -3.72
CA SER A 97 -12.55 4.73 -4.63
C SER A 97 -13.99 4.74 -4.14
N LEU A 98 -14.21 4.61 -2.83
CA LEU A 98 -15.53 4.45 -2.19
C LEU A 98 -15.96 5.71 -1.42
N ASN A 99 -15.05 6.63 -1.14
CA ASN A 99 -15.28 7.91 -0.43
C ASN A 99 -15.91 7.73 0.97
N LEU A 100 -15.42 6.75 1.76
CA LEU A 100 -15.88 6.47 3.12
C LEU A 100 -14.88 7.03 4.14
N ASN A 101 -15.31 7.95 5.01
CA ASN A 101 -14.45 8.61 6.00
C ASN A 101 -13.79 7.64 6.98
N ALA A 102 -14.47 6.53 7.34
CA ALA A 102 -13.89 5.49 8.17
C ALA A 102 -12.57 4.95 7.57
N TYR A 103 -12.50 4.75 6.25
CA TYR A 103 -11.27 4.25 5.61
C TYR A 103 -10.14 5.28 5.61
N LYS A 104 -10.48 6.59 5.50
CA LYS A 104 -9.50 7.66 5.70
C LYS A 104 -8.91 7.61 7.11
N ARG A 105 -9.78 7.47 8.13
CA ARG A 105 -9.38 7.37 9.53
C ARG A 105 -8.46 6.16 9.75
N ILE A 106 -8.87 4.97 9.30
CA ILE A 106 -8.08 3.74 9.48
C ILE A 106 -6.71 3.85 8.78
N ALA A 107 -6.67 4.31 7.53
CA ALA A 107 -5.40 4.53 6.82
C ALA A 107 -4.50 5.53 7.58
N THR A 108 -5.05 6.61 8.10
CA THR A 108 -4.30 7.60 8.90
C THR A 108 -3.77 6.98 10.19
N GLU A 109 -4.56 6.18 10.90
CA GLU A 109 -4.17 5.50 12.14
C GLU A 109 -3.10 4.43 11.90
N VAL A 110 -3.19 3.65 10.80
CA VAL A 110 -2.15 2.67 10.41
C VAL A 110 -0.83 3.37 10.08
N ALA A 111 -0.87 4.42 9.27
CA ALA A 111 0.33 5.22 8.98
C ALA A 111 0.91 5.83 10.27
N GLY A 112 0.05 6.38 11.13
CA GLY A 112 0.45 6.94 12.43
C GLY A 112 1.10 5.90 13.35
N TYR A 113 0.59 4.66 13.37
CA TYR A 113 1.21 3.56 14.10
C TYR A 113 2.63 3.27 13.59
N VAL A 114 2.80 3.11 12.29
CA VAL A 114 4.12 2.82 11.69
C VAL A 114 5.11 3.94 11.97
N LEU A 115 4.69 5.19 11.79
CA LEU A 115 5.56 6.35 12.03
C LEU A 115 5.96 6.51 13.50
N ARG A 116 5.11 6.10 14.43
CA ARG A 116 5.36 6.21 15.86
C ARG A 116 6.11 5.02 16.46
N GLU A 117 5.77 3.78 16.02
CA GLU A 117 6.23 2.56 16.69
C GLU A 117 7.27 1.78 15.88
N MET A 118 7.27 1.91 14.54
CA MET A 118 8.11 1.09 13.67
C MET A 118 9.18 1.88 12.91
N THR A 119 9.33 3.18 13.16
CA THR A 119 10.31 4.01 12.43
C THR A 119 11.64 4.08 13.18
N SER A 120 12.74 3.84 12.48
CA SER A 120 14.09 4.04 12.99
C SER A 120 14.45 5.53 13.07
N PRO A 121 15.47 5.92 13.86
CA PRO A 121 15.94 7.31 13.92
C PRO A 121 16.33 7.87 12.55
N GLU A 122 16.82 7.02 11.65
CA GLU A 122 17.26 7.39 10.29
C GLU A 122 16.08 7.52 9.32
N GLY A 123 14.89 7.04 9.70
CA GLY A 123 13.66 7.18 8.93
C GLY A 123 13.23 5.98 8.10
N ALA A 124 13.95 4.86 8.20
CA ALA A 124 13.51 3.56 7.68
C ALA A 124 12.60 2.84 8.68
N PHE A 125 12.05 1.69 8.31
CA PHE A 125 11.04 0.99 9.12
C PHE A 125 11.54 -0.37 9.61
N TYR A 126 11.34 -0.64 10.89
CA TYR A 126 11.59 -1.92 11.54
C TYR A 126 10.61 -3.00 11.05
N SER A 127 11.00 -4.27 11.15
CA SER A 127 10.30 -5.36 10.47
C SER A 127 9.04 -5.85 11.19
N ALA A 128 9.05 -5.96 12.51
CA ALA A 128 7.94 -6.58 13.24
C ALA A 128 7.90 -6.20 14.73
N THR A 129 6.74 -6.45 15.33
CA THR A 129 6.56 -6.50 16.79
C THR A 129 5.98 -7.88 17.14
N ASP A 130 6.54 -8.52 18.16
CA ASP A 130 6.14 -9.84 18.63
C ASP A 130 4.70 -9.85 19.16
N ALA A 131 4.08 -11.02 19.20
CA ALA A 131 2.79 -11.28 19.83
C ALA A 131 2.87 -11.31 21.36
N ASP A 132 4.02 -11.74 21.89
CA ASP A 132 4.22 -12.04 23.31
C ASP A 132 4.77 -10.86 24.10
N SER A 133 4.25 -10.70 25.29
CA SER A 133 4.78 -9.84 26.32
C SER A 133 4.80 -10.62 27.62
N GLU A 134 5.95 -10.62 28.35
CA GLU A 134 6.13 -11.38 29.59
C GLU A 134 5.81 -12.89 29.45
N GLY A 135 6.06 -13.46 28.27
CA GLY A 135 5.81 -14.87 27.95
C GLY A 135 4.33 -15.24 27.78
N LYS A 136 3.45 -14.24 27.56
CA LYS A 136 2.03 -14.45 27.27
C LYS A 136 1.63 -13.69 26.02
N GLU A 137 0.97 -14.40 25.10
CA GLU A 137 0.43 -13.82 23.90
C GLU A 137 -0.69 -12.83 24.21
N GLY A 138 -0.69 -11.67 23.57
CA GLY A 138 -1.73 -10.65 23.66
C GLY A 138 -1.79 -9.86 24.98
N LEU A 139 -0.95 -10.18 25.99
CA LEU A 139 -1.00 -9.51 27.30
C LEU A 139 -0.85 -7.99 27.19
N PHE A 140 0.02 -7.50 26.32
CA PHE A 140 0.20 -6.07 26.09
C PHE A 140 -1.04 -5.40 25.51
N PHE A 141 -1.79 -6.08 24.65
CA PHE A 141 -2.88 -5.50 23.85
C PHE A 141 -4.26 -5.62 24.51
N THR A 142 -4.45 -6.58 25.41
CA THR A 142 -5.73 -6.90 26.03
C THR A 142 -5.90 -6.22 27.39
N TRP A 143 -7.14 -6.14 27.89
CA TRP A 143 -7.52 -5.44 29.12
C TRP A 143 -8.41 -6.29 30.00
N THR A 144 -8.15 -6.35 31.30
CA THR A 144 -9.18 -6.80 32.25
C THR A 144 -10.19 -5.69 32.49
N PHE A 145 -11.37 -6.04 32.97
CA PHE A 145 -12.36 -5.05 33.33
C PHE A 145 -11.85 -4.14 34.47
N GLU A 146 -11.17 -4.71 35.46
CA GLU A 146 -10.60 -4.02 36.60
C GLU A 146 -9.49 -3.04 36.20
N GLU A 147 -8.65 -3.37 35.20
CA GLU A 147 -7.67 -2.45 34.65
C GLU A 147 -8.34 -1.20 34.04
N LEU A 148 -9.45 -1.38 33.31
CA LEU A 148 -10.21 -0.28 32.74
C LEU A 148 -10.94 0.54 33.80
N GLU A 149 -11.57 -0.12 34.80
CA GLU A 149 -12.27 0.52 35.92
C GLU A 149 -11.31 1.39 36.78
N ALA A 150 -10.06 0.97 36.93
CA ALA A 150 -9.06 1.73 37.71
C ALA A 150 -8.53 2.98 36.98
N GLU A 151 -8.57 2.99 35.63
CA GLU A 151 -7.93 4.02 34.82
C GLU A 151 -8.91 5.02 34.17
N LEU A 152 -10.20 4.69 34.15
CA LEU A 152 -11.23 5.48 33.47
C LEU A 152 -12.23 6.03 34.52
N SER A 153 -12.83 7.19 34.22
CA SER A 153 -14.00 7.66 34.93
C SER A 153 -15.21 6.75 34.69
N GLU A 154 -16.25 6.82 35.53
CA GLU A 154 -17.46 6.05 35.34
C GLU A 154 -18.10 6.30 33.99
N ASP A 155 -18.11 7.53 33.48
CA ASP A 155 -18.65 7.90 32.19
C ASP A 155 -17.81 7.31 31.04
N ASP A 156 -16.47 7.43 31.13
CA ASP A 156 -15.55 6.86 30.15
C ASP A 156 -15.60 5.33 30.14
N LEU A 157 -15.72 4.68 31.31
CA LEU A 157 -15.86 3.22 31.41
C LEU A 157 -17.18 2.75 30.78
N SER A 158 -18.27 3.46 31.08
CA SER A 158 -19.59 3.17 30.47
C SER A 158 -19.52 3.28 28.94
N PHE A 159 -18.86 4.33 28.43
CA PHE A 159 -18.64 4.50 26.99
C PHE A 159 -17.80 3.35 26.40
N VAL A 160 -16.71 2.96 27.05
CA VAL A 160 -15.84 1.86 26.61
C VAL A 160 -16.59 0.52 26.61
N CYS A 161 -17.41 0.24 27.60
CA CYS A 161 -18.24 -0.95 27.65
C CYS A 161 -19.25 -0.99 26.50
N GLU A 162 -19.89 0.13 26.18
CA GLU A 162 -20.85 0.21 25.07
C GLU A 162 -20.16 0.11 23.71
N VAL A 163 -19.05 0.83 23.51
CA VAL A 163 -18.39 0.95 22.20
C VAL A 163 -17.58 -0.28 21.85
N TYR A 164 -16.85 -0.84 22.84
CA TYR A 164 -15.91 -1.93 22.61
C TYR A 164 -16.40 -3.30 23.12
N ASP A 165 -17.67 -3.39 23.54
CA ASP A 165 -18.28 -4.62 24.05
C ASP A 165 -17.48 -5.24 25.22
N VAL A 166 -16.99 -4.40 26.12
CA VAL A 166 -16.18 -4.80 27.27
C VAL A 166 -17.07 -5.41 28.35
N THR A 167 -16.69 -6.59 28.84
CA THR A 167 -17.40 -7.31 29.90
C THR A 167 -16.43 -7.70 31.02
N ARG A 168 -16.97 -8.02 32.22
CA ARG A 168 -16.17 -8.51 33.35
C ARG A 168 -15.53 -9.87 33.09
N ASP A 169 -16.21 -10.73 32.35
CA ASP A 169 -15.70 -12.08 32.02
C ASP A 169 -14.66 -12.03 30.87
N GLY A 170 -14.64 -10.94 30.10
CA GLY A 170 -13.80 -10.79 28.93
C GLY A 170 -14.23 -11.64 27.74
N ASN A 171 -13.58 -11.44 26.60
CA ASN A 171 -13.81 -12.20 25.37
C ASN A 171 -12.57 -13.01 24.93
N PHE A 172 -11.49 -12.97 25.71
CA PHE A 172 -10.25 -13.70 25.49
C PHE A 172 -9.52 -13.98 26.81
N GLU A 173 -9.55 -15.22 27.30
CA GLU A 173 -8.84 -15.70 28.51
C GLU A 173 -9.06 -14.82 29.76
N GLY A 174 -10.29 -14.38 30.01
CA GLY A 174 -10.64 -13.48 31.11
C GLY A 174 -10.21 -12.02 30.91
N ARG A 175 -9.80 -11.66 29.71
CA ARG A 175 -9.44 -10.29 29.29
C ARG A 175 -10.30 -9.86 28.09
N ASN A 176 -10.30 -8.58 27.77
CA ASN A 176 -11.01 -8.01 26.65
C ASN A 176 -10.06 -7.62 25.52
N ILE A 177 -10.29 -8.18 24.34
CA ILE A 177 -9.82 -7.64 23.07
C ILE A 177 -10.84 -6.57 22.67
N LEU A 178 -10.41 -5.31 22.58
CA LEU A 178 -11.29 -4.22 22.20
C LEU A 178 -11.66 -4.34 20.70
N ASN A 179 -12.96 -4.27 20.41
CA ASN A 179 -13.49 -4.37 19.05
C ASN A 179 -14.78 -3.51 18.92
N LEU A 180 -15.14 -3.14 17.69
CA LEU A 180 -16.30 -2.28 17.40
C LEU A 180 -17.51 -3.06 16.84
N LYS A 181 -17.46 -4.39 16.80
CA LYS A 181 -18.47 -5.21 16.12
C LYS A 181 -19.89 -5.01 16.65
N ASN A 182 -20.02 -4.92 17.97
CA ASN A 182 -21.30 -4.76 18.64
C ASN A 182 -21.61 -3.30 18.99
N CYS A 183 -20.78 -2.33 18.50
CA CYS A 183 -21.03 -0.91 18.74
C CYS A 183 -22.37 -0.48 18.11
N PRO A 184 -23.35 -0.03 18.93
CA PRO A 184 -24.66 0.35 18.41
C PRO A 184 -24.56 1.56 17.47
N ASN A 185 -25.20 1.48 16.29
CA ASN A 185 -25.27 2.57 15.31
C ASN A 185 -23.88 3.13 14.88
N LEU A 186 -22.86 2.28 14.83
CA LEU A 186 -21.48 2.68 14.53
C LEU A 186 -21.36 3.62 13.33
N LYS A 187 -22.04 3.34 12.21
CA LYS A 187 -22.01 4.20 11.01
C LYS A 187 -22.46 5.63 11.26
N LEU A 188 -23.51 5.82 12.06
CA LEU A 188 -24.00 7.15 12.42
C LEU A 188 -23.05 7.87 13.40
N LYS A 189 -22.45 7.09 14.32
CA LYS A 189 -21.47 7.60 15.28
C LYS A 189 -20.17 8.03 14.58
N GLU A 190 -19.70 7.29 13.59
CA GLU A 190 -18.48 7.63 12.82
C GLU A 190 -18.63 8.90 11.97
N ASP A 191 -19.84 9.39 11.74
CA ASP A 191 -20.11 10.67 11.09
C ASP A 191 -20.27 11.83 12.09
N SER A 192 -20.16 11.57 13.42
CA SER A 192 -20.24 12.56 14.49
C SER A 192 -18.86 12.98 14.97
N ASP A 193 -18.52 14.24 14.77
CA ASP A 193 -17.24 14.80 15.23
C ASP A 193 -17.08 14.69 16.75
N ASP A 194 -18.13 14.99 17.52
CA ASP A 194 -18.12 14.91 19.00
C ASP A 194 -17.85 13.49 19.50
N TRP A 195 -18.45 12.50 18.85
CA TRP A 195 -18.22 11.10 19.21
C TRP A 195 -16.80 10.66 18.88
N LEU A 196 -16.28 11.05 17.72
CA LEU A 196 -14.90 10.75 17.32
C LEU A 196 -13.88 11.43 18.24
N GLU A 197 -14.14 12.68 18.67
CA GLU A 197 -13.29 13.38 19.62
C GLU A 197 -13.25 12.65 20.96
N HIS A 198 -14.42 12.23 21.48
CA HIS A 198 -14.49 11.45 22.72
C HIS A 198 -13.77 10.12 22.60
N LEU A 199 -14.02 9.37 21.52
CA LEU A 199 -13.31 8.12 21.23
C LEU A 199 -11.79 8.30 21.20
N ASN A 200 -11.30 9.34 20.53
CA ASN A 200 -9.87 9.64 20.43
C ASN A 200 -9.28 10.03 21.80
N SER A 201 -10.03 10.74 22.64
CA SER A 201 -9.62 11.06 24.01
C SER A 201 -9.42 9.79 24.83
N ILE A 202 -10.35 8.85 24.75
CA ILE A 202 -10.26 7.56 25.45
C ILE A 202 -9.09 6.73 24.89
N LYS A 203 -8.95 6.61 23.57
CA LYS A 203 -7.81 5.93 22.93
C LYS A 203 -6.48 6.49 23.45
N ALA A 204 -6.37 7.82 23.59
CA ALA A 204 -5.15 8.46 24.11
C ALA A 204 -4.88 8.09 25.58
N LYS A 205 -5.91 8.06 26.44
CA LYS A 205 -5.78 7.60 27.84
C LYS A 205 -5.31 6.16 27.91
N LEU A 206 -5.98 5.27 27.20
CA LEU A 206 -5.63 3.82 27.14
C LEU A 206 -4.22 3.61 26.56
N TYR A 207 -3.83 4.36 25.53
CA TYR A 207 -2.48 4.29 24.96
C TYR A 207 -1.40 4.66 25.99
N VAL A 208 -1.59 5.71 26.77
CA VAL A 208 -0.65 6.11 27.85
C VAL A 208 -0.52 5.00 28.90
N GLN A 209 -1.64 4.42 29.33
CA GLN A 209 -1.65 3.36 30.34
C GLN A 209 -1.00 2.07 29.80
N ARG A 210 -1.35 1.67 28.57
CA ARG A 210 -0.77 0.50 27.96
C ARG A 210 0.76 0.59 27.84
N ASN A 211 1.28 1.76 27.55
CA ASN A 211 2.72 1.99 27.42
C ASN A 211 3.51 1.92 28.76
N ARG A 212 2.84 1.77 29.90
CA ARG A 212 3.49 1.43 31.18
C ARG A 212 3.76 -0.07 31.34
N ARG A 213 3.14 -0.90 30.51
CA ARG A 213 3.34 -2.35 30.49
C ARG A 213 4.65 -2.71 29.77
N SER A 214 5.17 -3.90 30.04
CA SER A 214 6.28 -4.48 29.27
C SER A 214 5.87 -4.60 27.80
N ARG A 215 6.63 -3.97 26.93
CA ARG A 215 6.34 -4.01 25.49
C ARG A 215 6.76 -5.35 24.90
N PRO A 216 6.02 -5.85 23.88
CA PRO A 216 6.50 -6.95 23.03
C PRO A 216 7.85 -6.62 22.39
N LEU A 217 8.65 -7.64 22.11
CA LEU A 217 9.92 -7.48 21.42
C LEU A 217 9.69 -6.88 20.03
N ARG A 218 10.47 -5.84 19.69
CA ARG A 218 10.50 -5.29 18.35
C ARG A 218 11.70 -5.85 17.58
N ASP A 219 11.47 -6.45 16.44
CA ASP A 219 12.51 -6.85 15.50
C ASP A 219 12.98 -5.64 14.70
N GLU A 220 14.14 -5.12 15.05
CA GLU A 220 14.71 -3.89 14.51
C GLU A 220 15.50 -4.07 13.20
N LYS A 221 15.37 -5.20 12.54
CA LYS A 221 15.89 -5.37 11.18
C LYS A 221 15.14 -4.47 10.22
N ILE A 222 15.88 -3.79 9.35
CA ILE A 222 15.34 -3.04 8.22
C ILE A 222 15.47 -3.94 7.00
N ILE A 223 14.34 -4.41 6.47
CA ILE A 223 14.28 -5.34 5.34
C ILE A 223 13.88 -4.55 4.09
N THR A 224 14.71 -4.58 3.04
CA THR A 224 14.53 -3.77 1.82
C THR A 224 13.17 -3.98 1.18
N GLY A 225 12.76 -5.23 0.92
CA GLY A 225 11.47 -5.52 0.29
C GLY A 225 10.28 -5.00 1.11
N TRP A 226 10.28 -5.20 2.44
CA TRP A 226 9.19 -4.73 3.31
C TRP A 226 9.16 -3.21 3.46
N ASN A 227 10.33 -2.56 3.53
CA ASN A 227 10.41 -1.10 3.49
C ASN A 227 9.89 -0.55 2.16
N SER A 228 10.19 -1.21 1.06
CA SER A 228 9.69 -0.83 -0.27
C SER A 228 8.17 -0.85 -0.35
N MET A 229 7.52 -1.85 0.26
CA MET A 229 6.06 -1.89 0.38
C MET A 229 5.54 -0.70 1.19
N MET A 230 6.16 -0.41 2.34
CA MET A 230 5.74 0.71 3.20
C MET A 230 5.97 2.07 2.54
N ILE A 231 7.09 2.25 1.83
CA ILE A 231 7.35 3.45 1.03
C ILE A 231 6.24 3.67 -0.01
N SER A 232 5.87 2.63 -0.75
CA SER A 232 4.77 2.70 -1.72
C SER A 232 3.44 3.05 -1.05
N ALA A 233 3.11 2.39 0.06
CA ALA A 233 1.87 2.62 0.79
C ALA A 233 1.76 4.04 1.36
N LEU A 234 2.84 4.55 1.97
CA LEU A 234 2.89 5.92 2.48
C LEU A 234 2.82 6.96 1.36
N ALA A 235 3.43 6.71 0.19
CA ALA A 235 3.33 7.61 -0.95
C ALA A 235 1.88 7.67 -1.49
N VAL A 236 1.22 6.52 -1.61
CA VAL A 236 -0.21 6.42 -1.98
C VAL A 236 -1.08 7.13 -0.95
N ALA A 237 -0.90 6.83 0.34
CA ALA A 237 -1.65 7.46 1.42
C ALA A 237 -1.40 8.96 1.49
N GLY A 238 -0.15 9.41 1.35
CA GLY A 238 0.22 10.83 1.33
C GLY A 238 -0.52 11.62 0.26
N HIS A 239 -0.68 11.05 -0.92
CA HIS A 239 -1.42 11.67 -2.01
C HIS A 239 -2.95 11.65 -1.79
N HIS A 240 -3.52 10.47 -1.49
CA HIS A 240 -4.98 10.32 -1.43
C HIS A 240 -5.60 10.87 -0.15
N LEU A 241 -4.85 10.96 0.95
CA LEU A 241 -5.30 11.53 2.22
C LEU A 241 -4.90 13.00 2.39
N ASP A 242 -4.21 13.58 1.40
CA ASP A 242 -3.65 14.94 1.44
C ASP A 242 -2.73 15.14 2.65
N SER A 243 -1.79 14.22 2.86
CA SER A 243 -0.84 14.24 3.96
C SER A 243 0.61 14.34 3.49
N PRO A 244 1.17 15.57 3.43
CA PRO A 244 2.58 15.76 3.06
C PRO A 244 3.56 15.02 3.97
N ASN A 245 3.22 14.83 5.25
CA ASN A 245 4.06 14.12 6.21
C ASN A 245 4.27 12.65 5.83
N PHE A 246 3.25 11.98 5.31
CA PHE A 246 3.36 10.59 4.86
C PHE A 246 4.25 10.49 3.63
N LEU A 247 4.10 11.42 2.69
CA LEU A 247 4.95 11.48 1.51
C LEU A 247 6.41 11.75 1.86
N GLN A 248 6.67 12.68 2.78
CA GLN A 248 8.03 12.96 3.28
C GLN A 248 8.64 11.76 4.01
N ALA A 249 7.86 11.01 4.79
CA ALA A 249 8.32 9.80 5.44
C ALA A 249 8.70 8.71 4.42
N ALA A 250 7.89 8.54 3.37
CA ALA A 250 8.19 7.63 2.26
C ALA A 250 9.51 8.02 1.55
N GLU A 251 9.70 9.31 1.27
CA GLU A 251 10.94 9.81 0.64
C GLU A 251 12.17 9.58 1.52
N ARG A 252 12.07 9.85 2.83
CA ARG A 252 13.21 9.61 3.76
C ARG A 252 13.59 8.14 3.81
N ALA A 253 12.61 7.25 3.91
CA ALA A 253 12.88 5.82 3.93
C ALA A 253 13.50 5.32 2.60
N ALA A 254 13.05 5.84 1.46
CA ALA A 254 13.61 5.52 0.16
C ALA A 254 15.03 6.10 -0.03
N ASP A 255 15.30 7.29 0.49
CA ASP A 255 16.67 7.86 0.50
C ASP A 255 17.60 7.00 1.37
N TYR A 256 17.14 6.55 2.58
CA TYR A 256 17.89 5.63 3.42
C TYR A 256 18.23 4.32 2.69
N LEU A 257 17.25 3.68 2.04
CA LEU A 257 17.52 2.46 1.28
C LEU A 257 18.52 2.70 0.14
N TRP A 258 18.42 3.83 -0.54
CA TRP A 258 19.34 4.18 -1.60
C TRP A 258 20.77 4.40 -1.08
N GLU A 259 20.93 5.06 0.04
CA GLU A 259 22.24 5.39 0.61
C GLU A 259 22.90 4.21 1.33
N GLN A 260 22.11 3.36 2.00
CA GLN A 260 22.62 2.28 2.84
C GLN A 260 22.54 0.90 2.19
N HIS A 261 21.46 0.62 1.46
CA HIS A 261 21.22 -0.72 0.91
C HIS A 261 21.60 -0.86 -0.56
N TRP A 262 21.63 0.24 -1.34
CA TRP A 262 22.11 0.23 -2.72
C TRP A 262 23.59 0.57 -2.78
N GLN A 263 24.44 -0.42 -3.07
CA GLN A 263 25.88 -0.24 -3.12
C GLN A 263 26.44 -0.87 -4.41
N GLU A 264 27.00 -0.06 -5.29
CA GLU A 264 27.69 -0.51 -6.53
C GLU A 264 26.84 -1.48 -7.39
N GLY A 265 25.53 -1.24 -7.55
CA GLY A 265 24.62 -2.09 -8.30
C GLY A 265 24.07 -3.30 -7.51
N VAL A 266 24.48 -3.46 -6.26
CA VAL A 266 23.98 -4.52 -5.38
C VAL A 266 23.01 -3.95 -4.35
N ILE A 267 21.82 -4.54 -4.24
CA ILE A 267 20.92 -4.30 -3.11
C ILE A 267 21.27 -5.27 -1.97
N TRP A 268 21.43 -4.73 -0.78
CA TRP A 268 21.49 -5.52 0.47
C TRP A 268 20.08 -5.72 1.02
N ARG A 269 19.76 -6.96 1.41
CA ARG A 269 18.43 -7.31 1.88
C ARG A 269 18.09 -6.73 3.24
N ILE A 270 19.08 -6.77 4.17
CA ILE A 270 18.86 -6.46 5.58
C ILE A 270 19.91 -5.47 6.06
N SER A 271 19.49 -4.49 6.87
CA SER A 271 20.39 -3.80 7.78
C SER A 271 19.92 -3.96 9.24
N PHE A 272 20.88 -4.06 10.15
CA PHE A 272 20.66 -4.12 11.58
C PHE A 272 21.82 -3.41 12.30
N ASN A 273 21.51 -2.47 13.19
CA ASN A 273 22.51 -1.64 13.89
C ASN A 273 23.52 -0.98 12.92
N GLY A 274 23.04 -0.46 11.78
CA GLY A 274 23.88 0.20 10.78
C GLY A 274 24.72 -0.72 9.88
N HIS A 275 24.63 -2.05 10.06
CA HIS A 275 25.37 -3.02 9.24
C HIS A 275 24.45 -3.71 8.24
N THR A 276 24.78 -3.63 6.95
CA THR A 276 24.08 -4.34 5.90
C THR A 276 24.56 -5.78 5.76
N SER A 277 23.65 -6.70 5.48
CA SER A 277 23.95 -8.11 5.31
C SER A 277 22.96 -8.79 4.36
N ILE A 278 23.37 -9.91 3.79
CA ILE A 278 22.61 -10.72 2.83
C ILE A 278 22.33 -9.93 1.56
N LYS A 279 22.84 -10.40 0.42
CA LYS A 279 22.51 -9.84 -0.90
C LYS A 279 21.02 -9.95 -1.16
N GLY A 280 20.43 -8.91 -1.74
CA GLY A 280 19.03 -8.88 -2.08
C GLY A 280 18.63 -9.95 -3.09
N ASN A 281 17.42 -10.44 -2.95
CA ASN A 281 16.76 -11.28 -3.93
C ASN A 281 15.84 -10.44 -4.84
N LEU A 282 15.15 -11.10 -5.77
CA LEU A 282 14.25 -10.43 -6.70
C LEU A 282 13.18 -9.55 -6.02
N GLU A 283 12.67 -9.96 -4.85
CA GLU A 283 11.70 -9.19 -4.05
C GLU A 283 12.23 -7.81 -3.68
N ASP A 284 13.51 -7.74 -3.28
CA ASP A 284 14.14 -6.50 -2.86
C ASP A 284 14.36 -5.54 -4.05
N TYR A 285 14.80 -6.07 -5.19
CA TYR A 285 14.97 -5.27 -6.43
C TYR A 285 13.63 -4.84 -7.02
N GLY A 286 12.71 -5.77 -7.24
CA GLY A 286 11.39 -5.49 -7.80
C GLY A 286 10.58 -4.53 -6.90
N GLY A 287 10.60 -4.79 -5.59
CA GLY A 287 9.94 -3.94 -4.60
C GLY A 287 10.48 -2.52 -4.58
N PHE A 288 11.82 -2.35 -4.53
CA PHE A 288 12.41 -1.02 -4.46
C PHE A 288 12.28 -0.23 -5.78
N ALA A 289 12.36 -0.92 -6.93
CA ALA A 289 12.06 -0.30 -8.22
C ALA A 289 10.60 0.19 -8.29
N ALA A 290 9.63 -0.65 -7.88
CA ALA A 290 8.21 -0.29 -7.84
C ALA A 290 7.94 0.86 -6.87
N ALA A 291 8.59 0.87 -5.69
CA ALA A 291 8.48 1.96 -4.72
C ALA A 291 9.04 3.29 -5.27
N SER A 292 10.17 3.22 -5.98
CA SER A 292 10.76 4.38 -6.65
C SER A 292 9.82 4.94 -7.73
N MET A 293 9.19 4.07 -8.54
CA MET A 293 8.18 4.49 -9.52
C MET A 293 6.93 5.10 -8.86
N THR A 294 6.50 4.54 -7.73
CA THR A 294 5.38 5.10 -6.95
C THR A 294 5.72 6.49 -6.42
N LEU A 295 6.92 6.70 -5.90
CA LEU A 295 7.39 8.02 -5.47
C LEU A 295 7.49 8.99 -6.66
N PHE A 296 8.02 8.57 -7.80
CA PHE A 296 8.03 9.41 -9.01
C PHE A 296 6.61 9.84 -9.37
N LYS A 297 5.67 8.89 -9.39
CA LYS A 297 4.27 9.16 -9.70
C LYS A 297 3.68 10.28 -8.84
N TYR A 298 3.88 10.23 -7.53
CA TYR A 298 3.23 11.16 -6.61
C TYR A 298 4.03 12.43 -6.31
N THR A 299 5.35 12.42 -6.52
CA THR A 299 6.20 13.60 -6.29
C THR A 299 6.61 14.34 -7.57
N GLY A 300 6.70 13.64 -8.69
CA GLY A 300 7.24 14.16 -9.96
C GLY A 300 8.77 14.45 -9.91
N LYS A 301 9.51 13.90 -8.93
CA LYS A 301 10.95 14.14 -8.80
C LYS A 301 11.74 13.11 -9.60
N ASP A 302 12.49 13.56 -10.60
CA ASP A 302 13.26 12.73 -11.56
C ASP A 302 14.21 11.74 -10.88
N LYS A 303 14.78 12.10 -9.72
CA LYS A 303 15.65 11.19 -8.97
C LYS A 303 15.04 9.81 -8.75
N TRP A 304 13.70 9.71 -8.60
CA TRP A 304 13.03 8.45 -8.38
C TRP A 304 12.91 7.62 -9.66
N LEU A 305 12.68 8.27 -10.80
CA LEU A 305 12.70 7.62 -12.12
C LEU A 305 14.08 7.08 -12.45
N ASP A 306 15.13 7.88 -12.19
CA ASP A 306 16.52 7.49 -12.42
C ASP A 306 16.93 6.31 -11.55
N ARG A 307 16.56 6.33 -10.26
CA ARG A 307 16.81 5.21 -9.34
C ARG A 307 16.08 3.94 -9.78
N ALA A 308 14.80 4.05 -10.14
CA ALA A 308 14.03 2.92 -10.67
C ALA A 308 14.69 2.33 -11.92
N LYS A 309 15.15 3.16 -12.85
CA LYS A 309 15.89 2.75 -14.04
C LYS A 309 17.15 1.95 -13.69
N CYS A 310 17.99 2.46 -12.78
CA CYS A 310 19.18 1.76 -12.33
C CYS A 310 18.86 0.39 -11.73
N ILE A 311 17.86 0.34 -10.83
CA ILE A 311 17.46 -0.92 -10.17
C ILE A 311 16.88 -1.91 -11.19
N ILE A 312 16.04 -1.47 -12.13
CA ILE A 312 15.46 -2.33 -13.18
C ILE A 312 16.55 -2.91 -14.09
N LEU A 313 17.57 -2.13 -14.44
CA LEU A 313 18.69 -2.63 -15.23
C LEU A 313 19.42 -3.76 -14.51
N GLU A 314 19.78 -3.56 -13.25
CA GLU A 314 20.46 -4.60 -12.47
C GLU A 314 19.55 -5.81 -12.16
N MET A 315 18.26 -5.58 -11.92
CA MET A 315 17.28 -6.65 -11.78
C MET A 315 17.24 -7.54 -13.04
N ASN A 316 17.24 -6.94 -14.20
CA ASN A 316 17.28 -7.66 -15.48
C ASN A 316 18.59 -8.45 -15.65
N ASN A 317 19.72 -7.89 -15.26
CA ASN A 317 21.02 -8.54 -15.36
C ASN A 317 21.16 -9.76 -14.43
N LEU A 318 20.65 -9.63 -13.20
CA LEU A 318 20.87 -10.62 -12.14
C LEU A 318 19.83 -11.76 -12.11
N PHE A 319 18.60 -11.46 -12.51
CA PHE A 319 17.48 -12.37 -12.24
C PHE A 319 16.71 -12.82 -13.49
N TRP A 320 16.85 -12.15 -14.62
CA TRP A 320 16.09 -12.52 -15.83
C TRP A 320 16.43 -13.91 -16.35
N ASP A 321 15.41 -14.71 -16.63
CA ASP A 321 15.56 -15.99 -17.32
C ASP A 321 15.52 -15.79 -18.83
N THR A 322 16.68 -15.98 -19.46
CA THR A 322 16.84 -15.81 -20.91
C THR A 322 16.25 -16.96 -21.72
N ASN A 323 15.95 -18.11 -21.09
CA ASN A 323 15.41 -19.27 -21.77
C ASN A 323 13.88 -19.27 -21.79
N ASP A 324 13.28 -19.11 -20.59
CA ASP A 324 11.84 -19.28 -20.39
C ASP A 324 11.11 -17.99 -20.02
N ALA A 325 11.80 -16.83 -20.05
CA ALA A 325 11.30 -15.54 -19.58
C ALA A 325 10.87 -15.51 -18.08
N GLY A 326 10.48 -14.35 -17.56
CA GLY A 326 10.25 -14.14 -16.12
C GLY A 326 11.56 -14.11 -15.33
N TYR A 327 11.47 -14.08 -14.01
CA TYR A 327 12.62 -13.85 -13.16
C TYR A 327 12.83 -14.98 -12.16
N PHE A 328 14.08 -15.39 -11.98
CA PHE A 328 14.49 -16.22 -10.84
C PHE A 328 14.44 -15.42 -9.53
N PHE A 329 14.15 -16.09 -8.42
CA PHE A 329 14.13 -15.48 -7.11
C PHE A 329 15.53 -15.08 -6.63
N SER A 330 16.52 -15.98 -6.80
CA SER A 330 17.90 -15.77 -6.39
C SER A 330 18.73 -15.21 -7.53
N ASN A 331 19.73 -14.37 -7.21
CA ASN A 331 20.62 -13.81 -8.21
C ASN A 331 21.53 -14.87 -8.84
N ILE A 332 22.15 -14.54 -9.99
CA ILE A 332 22.96 -15.47 -10.76
C ILE A 332 24.22 -15.91 -10.02
N ASP A 333 24.79 -15.08 -9.16
CA ASP A 333 26.00 -15.39 -8.40
C ASP A 333 25.77 -16.50 -7.38
N GLU A 334 24.55 -16.59 -6.83
CA GLU A 334 24.16 -17.62 -5.87
C GLU A 334 23.75 -18.94 -6.55
N ALA A 335 23.49 -18.92 -7.86
CA ALA A 335 23.08 -20.10 -8.62
C ALA A 335 24.01 -21.30 -8.42
N LYS A 336 25.31 -21.07 -8.23
CA LYS A 336 26.30 -22.12 -8.02
C LYS A 336 26.17 -22.87 -6.68
N ARG A 337 25.43 -22.28 -5.73
CA ARG A 337 25.21 -22.85 -4.37
C ARG A 337 23.86 -23.54 -4.25
N LEU A 338 22.96 -23.36 -5.23
CA LEU A 338 21.61 -23.90 -5.20
C LEU A 338 21.50 -25.11 -6.11
N ILE A 339 20.70 -26.09 -5.71
CA ILE A 339 20.35 -27.24 -6.57
C ILE A 339 19.56 -26.76 -7.78
N THR A 340 18.64 -25.79 -7.56
CA THR A 340 17.88 -25.10 -8.60
C THR A 340 17.58 -23.69 -8.17
N ARG A 341 17.48 -22.76 -9.11
CA ARG A 341 17.01 -21.39 -8.84
C ARG A 341 15.47 -21.38 -8.81
N PRO A 342 14.83 -21.03 -7.69
CA PRO A 342 13.37 -20.98 -7.65
C PRO A 342 12.85 -19.83 -8.52
N LYS A 343 11.66 -20.05 -9.11
CA LYS A 343 10.98 -19.10 -10.00
C LYS A 343 9.48 -19.17 -9.76
N SER A 344 9.05 -18.86 -8.49
CA SER A 344 7.63 -18.86 -8.16
C SER A 344 6.99 -17.53 -8.50
N PRO A 345 5.91 -17.49 -9.30
CA PRO A 345 5.16 -16.30 -9.59
C PRO A 345 3.91 -16.15 -8.70
N MET A 346 3.62 -17.10 -7.80
CA MET A 346 2.41 -17.13 -6.98
C MET A 346 2.53 -16.20 -5.78
N ASP A 347 1.50 -15.40 -5.54
CA ASP A 347 1.38 -14.55 -4.36
C ASP A 347 1.17 -15.38 -3.09
N GLY A 348 1.64 -14.87 -1.95
CA GLY A 348 1.49 -15.44 -0.63
C GLY A 348 1.01 -14.38 0.38
N ALA A 349 1.61 -14.37 1.57
CA ALA A 349 1.40 -13.30 2.55
C ALA A 349 1.88 -11.92 2.04
N THR A 350 2.76 -11.94 1.05
CA THR A 350 3.18 -10.79 0.25
C THR A 350 3.03 -11.13 -1.22
N PRO A 351 2.91 -10.15 -2.11
CA PRO A 351 3.00 -10.37 -3.54
C PRO A 351 4.27 -11.12 -3.91
N SER A 352 4.21 -11.98 -4.93
CA SER A 352 5.39 -12.71 -5.38
C SER A 352 6.48 -11.75 -5.87
N ALA A 353 7.73 -12.20 -5.80
CA ALA A 353 8.85 -11.43 -6.32
C ALA A 353 8.70 -11.13 -7.84
N ASN A 354 8.13 -12.06 -8.61
CA ASN A 354 7.80 -11.84 -10.02
C ASN A 354 6.66 -10.81 -10.21
N SER A 355 5.68 -10.79 -9.29
CA SER A 355 4.61 -9.78 -9.30
C SER A 355 5.17 -8.37 -9.04
N TYR A 356 6.14 -8.22 -8.12
CA TYR A 356 6.82 -6.94 -7.89
C TYR A 356 7.71 -6.51 -9.06
N ALA A 357 8.48 -7.43 -9.62
CA ALA A 357 9.28 -7.16 -10.82
C ALA A 357 8.40 -6.67 -11.97
N LEU A 358 7.28 -7.36 -12.23
CA LEU A 358 6.32 -6.96 -13.25
C LEU A 358 5.69 -5.60 -12.94
N SER A 359 5.33 -5.32 -11.68
CA SER A 359 4.79 -4.03 -11.27
C SER A 359 5.79 -2.89 -11.54
N ALA A 360 7.06 -3.09 -11.23
CA ALA A 360 8.10 -2.11 -11.53
C ALA A 360 8.24 -1.86 -13.05
N LEU A 361 8.24 -2.92 -13.86
CA LEU A 361 8.32 -2.82 -15.31
C LEU A 361 7.10 -2.09 -15.89
N VAL A 362 5.89 -2.46 -15.47
CA VAL A 362 4.65 -1.83 -15.97
C VAL A 362 4.62 -0.35 -15.61
N GLN A 363 4.91 0.02 -14.35
CA GLN A 363 4.94 1.42 -13.94
C GLN A 363 5.99 2.22 -14.72
N TYR A 364 7.18 1.66 -14.92
CA TYR A 364 8.24 2.28 -15.72
C TYR A 364 7.82 2.47 -17.18
N TRP A 365 7.23 1.43 -17.79
CA TRP A 365 6.72 1.48 -19.17
C TRP A 365 5.56 2.48 -19.34
N LEU A 366 4.67 2.60 -18.35
CA LEU A 366 3.58 3.58 -18.40
C LEU A 366 4.09 5.01 -18.54
N VAL A 367 5.27 5.31 -18.01
CA VAL A 367 5.94 6.61 -18.10
C VAL A 367 6.75 6.72 -19.38
N THR A 368 7.66 5.78 -19.63
CA THR A 368 8.73 5.91 -20.64
C THR A 368 8.39 5.38 -22.01
N LYS A 369 7.41 4.46 -22.08
CA LYS A 369 7.07 3.70 -23.31
C LYS A 369 8.27 2.97 -23.93
N ASP A 370 9.22 2.54 -23.08
CA ASP A 370 10.40 1.78 -23.48
C ASP A 370 10.02 0.45 -24.11
N ILE A 371 10.41 0.23 -25.38
CA ILE A 371 10.06 -0.96 -26.16
C ILE A 371 10.70 -2.22 -25.56
N GLY A 372 11.94 -2.14 -25.07
CA GLY A 372 12.62 -3.29 -24.47
C GLY A 372 11.96 -3.76 -23.17
N ILE A 373 11.41 -2.81 -22.40
CA ILE A 373 10.62 -3.11 -21.20
C ILE A 373 9.27 -3.71 -21.59
N GLU A 374 8.62 -3.18 -22.62
CA GLU A 374 7.35 -3.74 -23.15
C GLU A 374 7.50 -5.19 -23.59
N GLU A 375 8.58 -5.51 -24.28
CA GLU A 375 8.90 -6.87 -24.71
C GLU A 375 9.04 -7.81 -23.50
N LYS A 376 9.74 -7.39 -22.43
CA LYS A 376 9.89 -8.20 -21.20
C LYS A 376 8.56 -8.41 -20.48
N ILE A 377 7.70 -7.40 -20.43
CA ILE A 377 6.35 -7.52 -19.88
C ILE A 377 5.57 -8.58 -20.66
N ASN A 378 5.54 -8.47 -21.98
CA ASN A 378 4.83 -9.42 -22.85
C ASN A 378 5.37 -10.85 -22.73
N GLN A 379 6.68 -11.03 -22.66
CA GLN A 379 7.31 -12.33 -22.45
C GLN A 379 6.92 -12.93 -21.07
N THR A 380 6.89 -12.11 -20.02
CA THR A 380 6.46 -12.53 -18.66
C THR A 380 4.98 -12.94 -18.65
N ILE A 381 4.11 -12.19 -19.33
CA ILE A 381 2.69 -12.52 -19.48
C ILE A 381 2.53 -13.87 -20.18
N ASN A 382 3.21 -14.05 -21.30
CA ASN A 382 3.13 -15.29 -22.08
C ASN A 382 3.59 -16.50 -21.24
N GLN A 383 4.67 -16.35 -20.46
CA GLN A 383 5.19 -17.40 -19.60
C GLN A 383 4.17 -17.83 -18.52
N TYR A 384 3.46 -16.88 -17.90
CA TYR A 384 2.60 -17.18 -16.77
C TYR A 384 1.11 -17.28 -17.13
N SER A 385 0.69 -16.96 -18.34
CA SER A 385 -0.73 -16.92 -18.75
C SER A 385 -1.47 -18.24 -18.49
N GLY A 386 -0.85 -19.38 -18.74
CA GLY A 386 -1.42 -20.70 -18.46
C GLY A 386 -1.64 -20.94 -16.96
N LEU A 387 -0.69 -20.55 -16.12
CA LEU A 387 -0.81 -20.66 -14.66
C LEU A 387 -1.86 -19.69 -14.10
N ILE A 388 -1.88 -18.45 -14.58
CA ILE A 388 -2.89 -17.45 -14.21
C ILE A 388 -4.30 -17.97 -14.54
N SER A 389 -4.48 -18.59 -15.70
CA SER A 389 -5.77 -19.17 -16.10
C SER A 389 -6.16 -20.38 -15.25
N ALA A 390 -5.19 -21.20 -14.83
CA ALA A 390 -5.44 -22.41 -14.04
C ALA A 390 -5.75 -22.11 -12.56
N VAL A 391 -5.06 -21.14 -11.95
CA VAL A 391 -5.19 -20.79 -10.53
C VAL A 391 -5.18 -19.26 -10.36
N PRO A 392 -6.21 -18.55 -10.85
CA PRO A 392 -6.20 -17.07 -10.92
C PRO A 392 -6.05 -16.40 -9.56
N THR A 393 -6.53 -17.02 -8.48
CA THR A 393 -6.45 -16.46 -7.12
C THR A 393 -5.02 -16.37 -6.59
N ALA A 394 -4.11 -17.23 -7.05
CA ALA A 394 -2.70 -17.18 -6.66
C ALA A 394 -1.90 -16.05 -7.38
N PHE A 395 -2.54 -15.27 -8.24
CA PHE A 395 -1.93 -14.22 -9.06
C PHE A 395 -2.65 -12.87 -8.95
N SER A 396 -3.27 -12.61 -7.83
CA SER A 396 -4.11 -11.43 -7.66
C SER A 396 -3.36 -10.12 -7.81
N TYR A 397 -2.16 -9.99 -7.25
CA TYR A 397 -1.34 -8.79 -7.40
C TYR A 397 -0.83 -8.63 -8.84
N MET A 398 -0.35 -9.73 -9.45
CA MET A 398 0.07 -9.73 -10.85
C MET A 398 -1.09 -9.33 -11.77
N SER A 399 -2.27 -9.90 -11.55
CA SER A 399 -3.48 -9.60 -12.34
C SER A 399 -3.93 -8.14 -12.17
N SER A 400 -3.84 -7.57 -10.97
CA SER A 400 -4.09 -6.15 -10.71
C SER A 400 -3.15 -5.26 -11.55
N THR A 401 -1.85 -5.56 -11.53
CA THR A 401 -0.83 -4.85 -12.30
C THR A 401 -1.07 -4.94 -13.82
N LEU A 402 -1.43 -6.12 -14.31
CA LEU A 402 -1.67 -6.36 -15.74
C LEU A 402 -2.90 -5.61 -16.27
N GLN A 403 -3.89 -5.32 -15.45
CA GLN A 403 -5.03 -4.52 -15.90
C GLN A 403 -4.62 -3.14 -16.40
N ASP A 404 -3.64 -2.49 -15.75
CA ASP A 404 -3.15 -1.19 -16.18
C ASP A 404 -2.37 -1.27 -17.50
N PHE A 405 -1.63 -2.35 -17.71
CA PHE A 405 -0.90 -2.58 -18.96
C PHE A 405 -1.85 -2.90 -20.13
N LEU A 406 -2.78 -3.83 -19.93
CA LEU A 406 -3.64 -4.35 -20.99
C LEU A 406 -4.84 -3.45 -21.31
N LEU A 407 -5.42 -2.79 -20.30
CA LEU A 407 -6.68 -2.05 -20.40
C LEU A 407 -6.50 -0.54 -20.24
N GLY A 408 -5.26 -0.08 -20.07
CA GLY A 408 -4.93 1.31 -19.79
C GLY A 408 -5.13 1.71 -18.32
N GLN A 409 -4.34 2.66 -17.88
CA GLN A 409 -4.35 3.15 -16.51
C GLN A 409 -5.63 3.95 -16.20
N ARG A 410 -6.27 3.68 -15.07
CA ARG A 410 -7.44 4.41 -14.54
C ARG A 410 -7.10 5.10 -13.22
N ASP A 411 -6.07 5.92 -13.24
CA ASP A 411 -5.59 6.62 -12.07
C ASP A 411 -5.76 8.14 -12.20
N SER A 412 -5.67 8.85 -11.08
CA SER A 412 -5.70 10.31 -11.03
C SER A 412 -4.46 10.96 -11.64
N ILE A 413 -3.39 10.20 -11.85
CA ILE A 413 -2.14 10.66 -12.46
C ILE A 413 -1.83 9.81 -13.67
N GLN A 414 -1.59 10.48 -14.80
CA GLN A 414 -1.21 9.85 -16.07
C GLN A 414 -0.05 10.59 -16.70
N TYR A 415 0.66 9.90 -17.59
CA TYR A 415 1.81 10.45 -18.30
C TYR A 415 1.59 10.44 -19.81
N ALA A 416 2.14 11.44 -20.49
CA ALA A 416 2.20 11.53 -21.94
C ALA A 416 3.62 11.94 -22.36
N ALA A 417 3.91 11.82 -23.66
CA ALA A 417 5.19 12.20 -24.25
C ALA A 417 6.39 11.58 -23.53
N ASN A 418 6.34 10.27 -23.31
CA ASN A 418 7.41 9.49 -22.65
C ASN A 418 7.81 10.03 -21.26
N GLY A 419 6.83 10.54 -20.51
CA GLY A 419 7.01 11.06 -19.16
C GLY A 419 7.16 12.58 -19.06
N HIS A 420 7.40 13.28 -20.17
CA HIS A 420 7.63 14.72 -20.17
C HIS A 420 6.38 15.57 -19.87
N VAL A 421 5.20 14.96 -19.92
CA VAL A 421 3.96 15.57 -19.49
C VAL A 421 3.30 14.67 -18.44
N ARG A 422 3.07 15.21 -17.25
CA ARG A 422 2.35 14.56 -16.16
C ARG A 422 1.02 15.27 -15.95
N ALA A 423 -0.08 14.56 -16.11
CA ALA A 423 -1.43 15.04 -15.87
C ALA A 423 -1.92 14.53 -14.51
N SER A 424 -2.37 15.41 -13.62
CA SER A 424 -2.89 15.07 -12.30
C SER A 424 -4.29 15.61 -12.10
N LEU A 425 -5.25 14.73 -11.79
CA LEU A 425 -6.62 15.10 -11.49
C LEU A 425 -6.79 15.27 -9.98
N LYS A 426 -6.97 16.50 -9.52
CA LYS A 426 -7.15 16.81 -8.10
C LYS A 426 -8.62 17.13 -7.78
N LYS A 427 -9.07 16.72 -6.59
CA LYS A 427 -10.35 17.14 -6.03
C LYS A 427 -10.19 18.55 -5.46
N THR A 428 -11.11 19.45 -5.77
CA THR A 428 -11.15 20.81 -5.24
C THR A 428 -12.51 21.07 -4.58
N GLY A 429 -12.63 22.11 -3.78
CA GLY A 429 -13.91 22.49 -3.16
C GLY A 429 -15.04 22.78 -4.15
N LEU A 430 -14.70 23.10 -5.41
CA LEU A 430 -15.63 23.42 -6.49
C LEU A 430 -15.81 22.28 -7.52
N GLY A 431 -15.15 21.12 -7.31
CA GLY A 431 -15.18 20.00 -8.25
C GLY A 431 -13.82 19.31 -8.40
N ARG A 432 -13.36 19.14 -9.65
CA ARG A 432 -12.06 18.55 -9.97
C ARG A 432 -11.25 19.50 -10.84
N ALA A 433 -9.97 19.61 -10.58
CA ALA A 433 -9.01 20.34 -11.39
C ALA A 433 -8.02 19.37 -12.05
N LEU A 434 -7.73 19.59 -13.33
CA LEU A 434 -6.65 18.92 -14.04
C LEU A 434 -5.43 19.83 -13.99
N GLU A 435 -4.36 19.34 -13.37
CA GLU A 435 -3.06 19.99 -13.35
C GLU A 435 -2.13 19.28 -14.34
N LEU A 436 -1.47 20.06 -15.19
CA LEU A 436 -0.46 19.57 -16.13
C LEU A 436 0.90 20.09 -15.70
N TYR A 437 1.82 19.17 -15.50
CA TYR A 437 3.24 19.47 -15.31
C TYR A 437 3.96 19.11 -16.60
N ILE A 438 4.69 20.07 -17.14
CA ILE A 438 5.37 19.95 -18.42
C ILE A 438 6.85 20.19 -18.16
N ASP A 439 7.69 19.25 -18.56
CA ASP A 439 9.13 19.36 -18.39
C ASP A 439 9.69 20.58 -19.12
N LYS A 440 10.81 21.08 -18.61
CA LYS A 440 11.55 22.15 -19.26
C LYS A 440 11.85 21.78 -20.73
N ASP A 441 11.68 22.72 -21.63
CA ASP A 441 11.86 22.58 -23.08
C ASP A 441 10.78 21.76 -23.81
N TRP A 442 9.70 21.38 -23.10
CA TRP A 442 8.49 20.78 -23.68
C TRP A 442 7.32 21.75 -23.62
N TYR A 443 6.36 21.58 -24.52
CA TYR A 443 5.11 22.38 -24.55
C TYR A 443 3.94 21.56 -25.07
N ILE A 444 2.75 22.00 -24.76
CA ILE A 444 1.51 21.47 -25.33
C ILE A 444 0.90 22.49 -26.27
N ASN A 445 0.39 22.01 -27.39
CA ASN A 445 -0.33 22.86 -28.34
C ASN A 445 -1.70 23.27 -27.78
N GLY A 446 -2.20 24.44 -28.18
CA GLY A 446 -3.58 24.82 -27.89
C GLY A 446 -4.59 23.91 -28.58
N ASN A 447 -5.86 24.04 -28.21
CA ASN A 447 -6.95 23.29 -28.83
C ASN A 447 -7.24 23.72 -30.29
N GLU A 448 -6.71 24.88 -30.70
CA GLU A 448 -6.71 25.34 -32.08
C GLU A 448 -5.29 25.68 -32.48
N THR A 449 -4.80 25.03 -33.53
CA THR A 449 -3.47 25.29 -34.08
C THR A 449 -3.57 25.60 -35.56
N THR A 450 -2.70 26.50 -36.03
CA THR A 450 -2.51 26.76 -37.44
C THR A 450 -1.17 26.17 -37.88
N GLY A 451 -1.18 25.36 -38.92
CA GLY A 451 0.04 24.78 -39.49
C GLY A 451 0.18 23.29 -39.27
N ILE A 452 1.43 22.82 -39.12
CA ILE A 452 1.77 21.38 -39.05
C ILE A 452 1.57 20.74 -37.66
N PHE A 453 1.33 21.55 -36.65
CA PHE A 453 1.19 21.06 -35.28
C PHE A 453 -0.20 20.49 -35.01
N LYS A 454 -0.26 19.36 -34.31
CA LYS A 454 -1.53 18.78 -33.87
C LYS A 454 -2.05 19.51 -32.64
N PRO A 455 -3.36 19.84 -32.59
CA PRO A 455 -3.94 20.46 -31.40
C PRO A 455 -4.00 19.45 -30.25
N THR A 456 -3.86 19.96 -29.03
CA THR A 456 -4.03 19.17 -27.80
C THR A 456 -5.50 19.19 -27.40
N PHE A 457 -6.12 18.01 -27.27
CA PHE A 457 -7.51 17.87 -26.83
C PHE A 457 -7.56 17.26 -25.44
N ILE A 458 -8.31 17.91 -24.56
CA ILE A 458 -8.71 17.36 -23.26
C ILE A 458 -10.17 16.94 -23.39
N SER A 459 -10.45 15.64 -23.28
CA SER A 459 -11.80 15.10 -23.41
C SER A 459 -12.23 14.37 -22.12
N GLY A 460 -13.51 14.47 -21.79
CA GLY A 460 -14.12 13.74 -20.69
C GLY A 460 -15.59 14.12 -20.53
N LYS A 461 -16.38 13.26 -19.88
CA LYS A 461 -17.78 13.59 -19.53
C LYS A 461 -17.77 14.67 -18.45
N ASN A 462 -18.50 15.76 -18.69
CA ASN A 462 -18.67 16.89 -17.76
C ASN A 462 -17.37 17.66 -17.44
N ILE A 463 -16.41 17.69 -18.36
CA ILE A 463 -15.21 18.54 -18.23
C ILE A 463 -15.44 19.84 -18.99
N HIS A 464 -15.46 20.96 -18.27
CA HIS A 464 -15.37 22.30 -18.84
C HIS A 464 -13.92 22.76 -18.76
N CYS A 465 -13.19 22.67 -19.87
CA CYS A 465 -11.82 23.15 -19.95
C CYS A 465 -11.81 24.66 -20.18
N ARG A 466 -11.22 25.41 -19.26
CA ARG A 466 -10.78 26.79 -19.54
C ARG A 466 -9.32 26.73 -19.96
N TYR A 467 -9.07 26.89 -21.22
CA TYR A 467 -7.72 27.09 -21.71
C TYR A 467 -7.23 28.49 -21.29
N PRO A 468 -5.99 28.65 -20.82
CA PRO A 468 -5.46 29.99 -20.57
C PRO A 468 -5.54 30.80 -21.86
N VAL A 469 -6.11 32.01 -21.77
CA VAL A 469 -6.24 32.92 -22.89
C VAL A 469 -4.82 33.36 -23.26
N SER A 470 -4.40 33.03 -24.49
CA SER A 470 -3.20 33.52 -25.18
C SER A 470 -1.83 33.23 -24.53
N TYR A 471 -1.26 32.07 -24.81
CA TYR A 471 0.20 31.98 -24.99
C TYR A 471 0.50 31.90 -26.50
N THR A 472 0.25 32.98 -27.20
CA THR A 472 0.54 33.09 -28.63
C THR A 472 2.02 33.35 -28.91
N HIS A 473 2.87 33.56 -27.93
CA HIS A 473 4.30 33.85 -28.14
C HIS A 473 5.16 33.29 -26.99
N LEU A 474 5.35 31.98 -26.97
CA LEU A 474 6.58 31.40 -26.44
C LEU A 474 7.35 30.83 -27.62
N THR A 475 8.19 31.65 -28.24
CA THR A 475 9.27 31.19 -29.12
C THR A 475 10.25 30.41 -28.26
N LEU A 476 10.10 29.12 -28.17
CA LEU A 476 11.05 28.21 -27.56
C LEU A 476 12.00 27.68 -28.66
N PRO A 477 13.32 27.60 -28.39
CA PRO A 477 14.32 27.30 -29.42
C PRO A 477 14.47 25.85 -29.79
N THR A 478 13.55 24.94 -29.43
CA THR A 478 13.72 23.50 -29.72
C THR A 478 12.44 22.82 -30.17
N ASN A 479 12.51 22.08 -31.27
CA ASN A 479 11.48 21.35 -31.98
C ASN A 479 11.11 20.01 -31.25
N ARG A 480 10.52 20.05 -30.07
CA ARG A 480 10.00 18.82 -29.45
C ARG A 480 8.52 18.99 -29.16
N GLU A 481 7.69 18.25 -29.86
CA GLU A 481 6.24 18.20 -29.73
C GLU A 481 5.83 17.09 -28.76
N VAL A 482 4.77 17.33 -27.99
CA VAL A 482 4.05 16.36 -27.19
C VAL A 482 2.84 15.82 -27.97
#